data_edefbeb29ff1419884411604be6586dd
#
_entry.id   edefbeb29ff1419884411604be6586dd
#
_cell.length_a   1.000
_cell.length_b   1.000
_cell.length_c   1.000
_cell.angle_alpha   90.00
_cell.angle_beta   90.00
_cell.angle_gamma   90.00
#
_symmetry.space_group_name_H-M   'P 1'
#
loop_
_entity.id
_entity.type
_entity.pdbx_description
1 polymer ?
#
loop_
_entity_poly.entity_id
_entity_poly.type
_entity_poly.pdbx_seq_one_letter_code
_entity_poly.pdbx_strand_id
1 'polypeptide(L)'
;MPKPKSTDALTLIGEPTFDRDGLIPAICQDTVDGSVLMLAWQNRQALEQTLATRRAWFWSRSRQELWEKGATSGNVLIVHAARLDCDGDVLLLSVSPAGPVCHTGDLTCWGDDAGPLLTRLARTIESRHDADPSTSYVAGLLHGARDQAARKIGEEATEVLLAVPGSQEQVEEAADVIFHLLVLLARDGVNPLRVLDVLAEREGLPPRALRGDA
;
A
#
# COMPACT_ATOMS: atom_id res chain seq x y z
N MET A 1 4.35 -13.23 -21.07
CA MET A 1 4.47 -12.93 -19.64
C MET A 1 4.90 -14.20 -18.91
N PRO A 2 6.00 -14.21 -18.17
CA PRO A 2 6.36 -15.39 -17.40
C PRO A 2 5.38 -15.55 -16.24
N LYS A 3 4.80 -16.75 -16.11
CA LYS A 3 4.02 -17.15 -14.93
C LYS A 3 4.89 -17.04 -13.68
N PRO A 4 4.36 -16.55 -12.53
CA PRO A 4 5.10 -16.59 -11.29
C PRO A 4 5.42 -18.06 -10.97
N LYS A 5 6.66 -18.42 -11.08
CA LYS A 5 7.20 -19.67 -10.55
C LYS A 5 7.49 -19.42 -9.07
N SER A 6 6.72 -20.00 -8.22
CA SER A 6 7.07 -20.59 -6.93
C SER A 6 5.79 -20.85 -6.13
N THR A 7 5.37 -22.10 -6.13
CA THR A 7 4.38 -22.67 -5.20
C THR A 7 5.06 -23.16 -3.93
N ASP A 8 6.25 -22.67 -3.62
CA ASP A 8 6.95 -23.08 -2.41
C ASP A 8 6.29 -22.39 -1.20
N ALA A 9 6.03 -23.18 -0.15
CA ALA A 9 5.52 -22.69 1.11
C ALA A 9 6.42 -21.57 1.68
N LEU A 10 5.82 -20.62 2.38
CA LEU A 10 6.58 -19.60 3.08
C LEU A 10 7.31 -20.21 4.27
N THR A 11 8.51 -19.74 4.52
CA THR A 11 9.28 -20.10 5.71
C THR A 11 9.10 -19.02 6.77
N LEU A 12 8.65 -19.43 7.95
CA LEU A 12 8.67 -18.60 9.15
C LEU A 12 9.96 -18.87 9.92
N ILE A 13 10.71 -17.82 10.25
CA ILE A 13 11.92 -17.94 11.08
C ILE A 13 11.51 -17.69 12.53
N GLY A 14 11.88 -18.62 13.42
CA GLY A 14 11.54 -18.59 14.84
C GLY A 14 10.28 -19.41 15.16
N GLU A 15 9.99 -19.51 16.45
CA GLU A 15 8.82 -20.23 16.97
C GLU A 15 7.78 -19.21 17.47
N PRO A 16 6.53 -19.26 16.95
CA PRO A 16 5.48 -18.33 17.39
C PRO A 16 5.00 -18.67 18.80
N THR A 17 4.89 -17.64 19.62
CA THR A 17 4.33 -17.68 20.96
C THR A 17 2.84 -17.34 20.90
N PHE A 18 1.99 -18.34 21.07
CA PHE A 18 0.55 -18.12 21.12
C PHE A 18 0.13 -17.74 22.54
N ASP A 19 -0.92 -16.94 22.63
CA ASP A 19 -1.53 -16.58 23.92
C ASP A 19 -2.20 -17.79 24.59
N ARG A 20 -2.79 -17.56 25.77
CA ARG A 20 -3.50 -18.61 26.54
C ARG A 20 -4.70 -19.24 25.79
N ASP A 21 -5.24 -18.56 24.80
CA ASP A 21 -6.35 -19.00 23.96
C ASP A 21 -5.85 -19.68 22.67
N GLY A 22 -4.53 -19.86 22.53
CA GLY A 22 -3.88 -20.45 21.37
C GLY A 22 -3.88 -19.54 20.14
N LEU A 23 -3.91 -18.21 20.34
CA LEU A 23 -3.99 -17.22 19.29
C LEU A 23 -2.75 -16.32 19.26
N ILE A 24 -2.40 -15.84 18.05
CA ILE A 24 -1.40 -14.82 17.81
C ILE A 24 -2.02 -13.72 16.94
N PRO A 25 -1.84 -12.44 17.27
CA PRO A 25 -2.26 -11.34 16.40
C PRO A 25 -1.41 -11.32 15.14
N ALA A 26 -2.05 -11.17 13.98
CA ALA A 26 -1.40 -11.06 12.68
C ALA A 26 -1.74 -9.72 12.03
N ILE A 27 -0.71 -8.90 11.83
CA ILE A 27 -0.79 -7.61 11.14
C ILE A 27 -0.54 -7.85 9.66
N CYS A 28 -1.45 -7.39 8.80
CA CYS A 28 -1.26 -7.41 7.36
C CYS A 28 -0.78 -6.05 6.88
N GLN A 29 0.42 -6.01 6.30
CA GLN A 29 1.07 -4.81 5.80
C GLN A 29 1.27 -4.90 4.29
N ASP A 30 0.88 -3.86 3.56
CA ASP A 30 1.13 -3.76 2.11
C ASP A 30 2.63 -3.74 1.81
N THR A 31 3.08 -4.57 0.87
CA THR A 31 4.50 -4.70 0.50
C THR A 31 5.06 -3.48 -0.22
N VAL A 32 4.22 -2.66 -0.84
CA VAL A 32 4.66 -1.56 -1.70
C VAL A 32 4.75 -0.25 -0.93
N ASP A 33 3.67 0.13 -0.22
CA ASP A 33 3.64 1.42 0.47
C ASP A 33 3.77 1.32 2.00
N GLY A 34 3.80 0.09 2.55
CA GLY A 34 3.91 -0.12 3.98
C GLY A 34 2.64 0.17 4.78
N SER A 35 1.50 0.39 4.12
CA SER A 35 0.21 0.58 4.79
C SER A 35 -0.15 -0.63 5.63
N VAL A 36 -0.54 -0.41 6.89
CA VAL A 36 -1.18 -1.45 7.69
C VAL A 36 -2.63 -1.59 7.21
N LEU A 37 -2.96 -2.75 6.64
CA LEU A 37 -4.25 -2.99 5.99
C LEU A 37 -5.32 -3.50 6.96
N MET A 38 -4.94 -4.43 7.82
CA MET A 38 -5.81 -5.01 8.84
C MET A 38 -5.00 -5.74 9.91
N LEU A 39 -5.66 -6.02 11.02
CA LEU A 39 -5.21 -6.97 12.03
C LEU A 39 -6.31 -8.02 12.25
N ALA A 40 -5.94 -9.29 12.33
CA ALA A 40 -6.81 -10.36 12.79
C ALA A 40 -6.00 -11.44 13.51
N TRP A 41 -6.69 -12.41 14.10
CA TRP A 41 -6.07 -13.44 14.92
C TRP A 41 -5.83 -14.70 14.11
N GLN A 42 -4.69 -15.34 14.34
CA GLN A 42 -4.40 -16.69 13.83
C GLN A 42 -4.26 -17.66 14.98
N ASN A 43 -4.81 -18.85 14.82
CA ASN A 43 -4.41 -20.03 15.60
C ASN A 43 -3.31 -20.78 14.80
N ARG A 44 -2.77 -21.85 15.36
CA ARG A 44 -1.73 -22.64 14.68
C ARG A 44 -2.16 -23.10 13.29
N GLN A 45 -3.40 -23.57 13.14
CA GLN A 45 -3.92 -24.05 11.86
C GLN A 45 -4.04 -22.93 10.82
N ALA A 46 -4.49 -21.71 11.21
CA ALA A 46 -4.53 -20.54 10.32
C ALA A 46 -3.13 -20.14 9.84
N LEU A 47 -2.14 -20.15 10.74
CA LEU A 47 -0.75 -19.87 10.40
C LEU A 47 -0.23 -20.92 9.40
N GLU A 48 -0.39 -22.20 9.65
CA GLU A 48 0.02 -23.29 8.75
C GLU A 48 -0.62 -23.15 7.37
N GLN A 49 -1.92 -22.87 7.30
CA GLN A 49 -2.63 -22.60 6.04
C GLN A 49 -2.06 -21.37 5.31
N THR A 50 -1.79 -20.30 6.06
CA THR A 50 -1.19 -19.08 5.48
C THR A 50 0.16 -19.37 4.86
N LEU A 51 1.05 -20.09 5.56
CA LEU A 51 2.38 -20.42 5.07
C LEU A 51 2.33 -21.38 3.87
N ALA A 52 1.42 -22.35 3.90
CA ALA A 52 1.28 -23.35 2.83
C ALA A 52 0.65 -22.76 1.56
N THR A 53 -0.38 -21.93 1.69
CA THR A 53 -1.17 -21.45 0.55
C THR A 53 -0.76 -20.08 0.05
N ARG A 54 0.04 -19.33 0.81
CA ARG A 54 0.35 -17.91 0.57
C ARG A 54 -0.89 -17.02 0.53
N ARG A 55 -1.97 -17.44 1.18
CA ARG A 55 -3.20 -16.66 1.35
C ARG A 55 -3.39 -16.39 2.83
N ALA A 56 -3.88 -15.19 3.18
CA ALA A 56 -4.04 -14.83 4.58
C ALA A 56 -5.27 -15.53 5.18
N TRP A 57 -5.00 -16.50 6.04
CA TRP A 57 -5.99 -17.25 6.82
C TRP A 57 -6.01 -16.76 8.24
N PHE A 58 -7.17 -16.75 8.86
CA PHE A 58 -7.38 -16.26 10.21
C PHE A 58 -8.31 -17.16 11.00
N TRP A 59 -8.33 -16.94 12.31
CA TRP A 59 -9.27 -17.56 13.24
C TRP A 59 -10.31 -16.55 13.70
N SER A 60 -11.58 -16.85 13.50
CA SER A 60 -12.69 -16.05 14.00
C SER A 60 -12.98 -16.41 15.46
N ARG A 61 -12.69 -15.50 16.39
CA ARG A 61 -12.95 -15.70 17.82
C ARG A 61 -14.44 -15.84 18.14
N SER A 62 -15.31 -15.14 17.41
CA SER A 62 -16.75 -15.18 17.65
C SER A 62 -17.43 -16.40 17.02
N ARG A 63 -16.96 -16.84 15.83
CA ARG A 63 -17.52 -18.00 15.12
C ARG A 63 -16.82 -19.31 15.43
N GLN A 64 -15.62 -19.23 16.05
CA GLN A 64 -14.78 -20.40 16.36
C GLN A 64 -14.46 -21.24 15.09
N GLU A 65 -14.10 -20.55 14.00
CA GLU A 65 -13.80 -21.19 12.72
C GLU A 65 -12.66 -20.48 11.96
N LEU A 66 -12.02 -21.22 11.09
CA LEU A 66 -11.06 -20.66 10.14
C LEU A 66 -11.77 -19.87 9.05
N TRP A 67 -11.14 -18.81 8.59
CA TRP A 67 -11.60 -18.08 7.41
C TRP A 67 -10.43 -17.53 6.62
N GLU A 68 -10.56 -17.55 5.28
CA GLU A 68 -9.63 -16.93 4.35
C GLU A 68 -10.10 -15.52 4.02
N LYS A 69 -9.18 -14.55 4.12
CA LYS A 69 -9.48 -13.18 3.72
C LYS A 69 -9.77 -13.11 2.22
N GLY A 70 -10.95 -12.58 1.90
CA GLY A 70 -11.39 -12.41 0.53
C GLY A 70 -12.07 -13.63 -0.09
N ALA A 71 -12.30 -14.73 0.64
CA ALA A 71 -12.99 -15.91 0.12
C ALA A 71 -14.36 -15.59 -0.50
N THR A 72 -15.10 -14.64 0.07
CA THR A 72 -16.43 -14.22 -0.43
C THR A 72 -16.35 -13.01 -1.36
N SER A 73 -15.53 -12.00 -1.02
CA SER A 73 -15.47 -10.73 -1.75
C SER A 73 -14.54 -10.74 -2.97
N GLY A 74 -13.66 -11.75 -3.09
CA GLY A 74 -12.57 -11.75 -4.07
C GLY A 74 -11.36 -10.90 -3.65
N ASN A 75 -11.47 -10.06 -2.62
CA ASN A 75 -10.40 -9.18 -2.13
C ASN A 75 -9.43 -9.95 -1.24
N VAL A 76 -8.72 -10.90 -1.84
CA VAL A 76 -7.74 -11.74 -1.15
C VAL A 76 -6.48 -10.98 -0.80
N LEU A 77 -5.76 -11.45 0.22
CA LEU A 77 -4.42 -10.99 0.55
C LEU A 77 -3.41 -12.09 0.18
N ILE A 78 -2.55 -11.80 -0.80
CA ILE A 78 -1.44 -12.69 -1.18
C ILE A 78 -0.28 -12.39 -0.25
N VAL A 79 0.17 -13.40 0.48
CA VAL A 79 1.27 -13.28 1.45
C VAL A 79 2.60 -13.55 0.76
N HIS A 80 3.54 -12.61 0.88
CA HIS A 80 4.89 -12.70 0.33
C HIS A 80 5.92 -13.04 1.38
N ALA A 81 5.72 -12.59 2.62
CA ALA A 81 6.57 -12.91 3.76
C ALA A 81 5.76 -12.95 5.06
N ALA A 82 6.25 -13.75 5.99
CA ALA A 82 5.75 -13.83 7.36
C ALA A 82 6.94 -13.66 8.31
N ARG A 83 6.82 -12.77 9.29
CA ARG A 83 7.87 -12.48 10.28
C ARG A 83 7.25 -12.39 11.65
N LEU A 84 7.94 -12.94 12.64
CA LEU A 84 7.65 -12.70 14.05
C LEU A 84 8.35 -11.42 14.50
N ASP A 85 7.78 -10.76 15.49
CA ASP A 85 8.46 -9.69 16.21
C ASP A 85 9.56 -10.22 17.15
N CYS A 86 10.12 -9.37 18.00
CA CYS A 86 11.33 -9.70 18.76
C CYS A 86 11.13 -10.76 19.84
N ASP A 87 9.93 -10.94 20.38
CA ASP A 87 9.57 -11.93 21.40
C ASP A 87 8.59 -13.02 20.89
N GLY A 88 8.24 -12.94 19.60
CA GLY A 88 7.53 -13.99 18.88
C GLY A 88 6.03 -14.04 19.14
N ASP A 89 5.45 -13.01 19.73
CA ASP A 89 4.03 -12.98 20.10
C ASP A 89 3.15 -12.17 19.13
N VAL A 90 3.75 -11.55 18.10
CA VAL A 90 3.06 -10.87 17.00
C VAL A 90 3.59 -11.33 15.64
N LEU A 91 2.69 -11.54 14.69
CA LEU A 91 3.01 -11.93 13.33
C LEU A 91 2.81 -10.74 12.38
N LEU A 92 3.83 -10.39 11.61
CA LEU A 92 3.74 -9.46 10.48
C LEU A 92 3.66 -10.24 9.17
N LEU A 93 2.56 -10.07 8.45
CA LEU A 93 2.37 -10.61 7.10
C LEU A 93 2.57 -9.48 6.09
N SER A 94 3.62 -9.57 5.28
CA SER A 94 3.81 -8.69 4.12
C SER A 94 2.94 -9.20 2.98
N VAL A 95 1.99 -8.38 2.53
CA VAL A 95 0.93 -8.84 1.62
C VAL A 95 0.72 -7.91 0.43
N SER A 96 0.16 -8.45 -0.65
CA SER A 96 -0.41 -7.68 -1.76
C SER A 96 -1.93 -7.87 -1.76
N PRO A 97 -2.72 -6.79 -1.55
CA PRO A 97 -4.17 -6.88 -1.62
C PRO A 97 -4.67 -6.92 -3.06
N ALA A 98 -5.65 -7.78 -3.35
CA ALA A 98 -6.33 -7.83 -4.65
C ALA A 98 -7.42 -6.74 -4.80
N GLY A 99 -7.78 -6.04 -3.72
CA GLY A 99 -8.78 -4.99 -3.68
C GLY A 99 -8.94 -4.40 -2.28
N PRO A 100 -9.99 -3.60 -2.02
CA PRO A 100 -10.29 -3.05 -0.71
C PRO A 100 -10.32 -4.11 0.38
N VAL A 101 -9.64 -3.84 1.50
CA VAL A 101 -9.49 -4.84 2.57
C VAL A 101 -10.64 -4.77 3.57
N CYS A 102 -11.15 -3.58 3.88
CA CYS A 102 -12.27 -3.44 4.80
C CYS A 102 -13.58 -3.94 4.18
N HIS A 103 -14.48 -4.45 5.01
CA HIS A 103 -15.85 -4.84 4.62
C HIS A 103 -16.74 -3.63 4.25
N THR A 104 -16.34 -2.43 4.66
CA THR A 104 -16.97 -1.15 4.28
C THR A 104 -16.63 -0.70 2.86
N GLY A 105 -15.63 -1.32 2.24
CA GLY A 105 -15.10 -0.94 0.93
C GLY A 105 -13.84 -0.09 1.00
N ASP A 106 -13.39 0.31 2.21
CA ASP A 106 -12.15 1.07 2.40
C ASP A 106 -10.91 0.20 2.14
N LEU A 107 -9.81 0.84 1.79
CA LEU A 107 -8.54 0.15 1.53
C LEU A 107 -7.96 -0.50 2.77
N THR A 108 -8.17 0.10 3.93
CA THR A 108 -7.71 -0.42 5.23
C THR A 108 -8.86 -0.51 6.24
N CYS A 109 -8.69 -1.28 7.30
CA CYS A 109 -9.66 -1.33 8.40
C CYS A 109 -9.66 -0.06 9.28
N TRP A 110 -8.75 0.87 9.04
CA TRP A 110 -8.65 2.16 9.75
C TRP A 110 -9.10 3.35 8.91
N GLY A 111 -9.77 3.11 7.78
CA GLY A 111 -10.16 4.13 6.83
C GLY A 111 -9.07 4.44 5.79
N ASP A 112 -9.41 5.27 4.82
CA ASP A 112 -8.53 5.57 3.69
C ASP A 112 -7.45 6.61 4.01
N ASP A 113 -7.60 7.34 5.10
CA ASP A 113 -6.65 8.37 5.58
C ASP A 113 -5.54 7.82 6.50
N ALA A 114 -5.62 6.55 6.87
CA ALA A 114 -4.66 5.89 7.78
C ALA A 114 -3.40 5.33 7.08
N GLY A 115 -3.11 5.75 5.87
CA GLY A 115 -1.96 5.27 5.10
C GLY A 115 -0.69 6.13 5.26
N PRO A 116 0.44 5.72 4.67
CA PRO A 116 1.65 6.52 4.54
C PRO A 116 1.39 7.86 3.82
N LEU A 117 2.25 8.85 4.07
CA LEU A 117 2.05 10.22 3.60
C LEU A 117 1.83 10.31 2.08
N LEU A 118 2.68 9.66 1.27
CA LEU A 118 2.55 9.70 -0.19
C LEU A 118 1.24 9.07 -0.68
N THR A 119 0.79 8.00 -0.04
CA THR A 119 -0.49 7.34 -0.34
C THR A 119 -1.68 8.25 -0.03
N ARG A 120 -1.65 8.94 1.13
CA ARG A 120 -2.67 9.93 1.47
C ARG A 120 -2.66 11.13 0.54
N LEU A 121 -1.46 11.63 0.20
CA LEU A 121 -1.30 12.76 -0.73
C LEU A 121 -1.86 12.43 -2.12
N ALA A 122 -1.53 11.27 -2.68
CA ALA A 122 -2.05 10.82 -3.96
C ALA A 122 -3.59 10.75 -3.98
N ARG A 123 -4.19 10.18 -2.92
CA ARG A 123 -5.66 10.14 -2.77
C ARG A 123 -6.27 11.54 -2.65
N THR A 124 -5.62 12.44 -1.90
CA THR A 124 -6.06 13.83 -1.80
C THR A 124 -6.05 14.50 -3.17
N ILE A 125 -5.00 14.29 -3.97
CA ILE A 125 -4.91 14.80 -5.34
C ILE A 125 -6.06 14.23 -6.19
N GLU A 126 -6.26 12.92 -6.19
CA GLU A 126 -7.35 12.27 -6.93
C GLU A 126 -8.73 12.80 -6.54
N SER A 127 -8.99 13.02 -5.24
CA SER A 127 -10.27 13.58 -4.77
C SER A 127 -10.54 15.01 -5.27
N ARG A 128 -9.51 15.72 -5.77
CA ARG A 128 -9.66 17.08 -6.32
C ARG A 128 -10.13 17.09 -7.77
N HIS A 129 -10.30 15.96 -8.43
CA HIS A 129 -10.93 15.90 -9.75
C HIS A 129 -12.36 16.45 -9.74
N ASP A 130 -13.09 16.25 -8.65
CA ASP A 130 -14.46 16.75 -8.52
C ASP A 130 -14.56 18.17 -7.88
N ALA A 131 -13.42 18.78 -7.55
CA ALA A 131 -13.38 20.11 -6.94
C ALA A 131 -13.42 21.22 -8.00
N ASP A 132 -13.96 22.40 -7.61
CA ASP A 132 -14.01 23.58 -8.48
C ASP A 132 -12.59 24.11 -8.74
N PRO A 133 -12.15 24.17 -10.02
CA PRO A 133 -10.83 24.70 -10.41
C PRO A 133 -10.59 26.16 -10.01
N SER A 134 -11.66 26.94 -9.79
CA SER A 134 -11.54 28.33 -9.38
C SER A 134 -11.18 28.53 -7.91
N THR A 135 -11.40 27.49 -7.08
CA THR A 135 -11.19 27.54 -5.63
C THR A 135 -10.12 26.56 -5.13
N SER A 136 -9.67 25.64 -6.00
CA SER A 136 -8.67 24.62 -5.67
C SER A 136 -7.51 24.69 -6.64
N TYR A 137 -6.30 24.97 -6.12
CA TYR A 137 -5.07 24.95 -6.89
C TYR A 137 -4.84 23.63 -7.63
N VAL A 138 -5.01 22.51 -6.90
CA VAL A 138 -4.86 21.16 -7.46
C VAL A 138 -5.87 20.91 -8.57
N ALA A 139 -7.15 21.24 -8.37
CA ALA A 139 -8.17 21.11 -9.41
C ALA A 139 -7.83 21.97 -10.63
N GLY A 140 -7.29 23.18 -10.42
CA GLY A 140 -6.79 24.06 -11.49
C GLY A 140 -5.71 23.38 -12.35
N LEU A 141 -4.76 22.66 -11.73
CA LEU A 141 -3.73 21.90 -12.44
C LEU A 141 -4.29 20.64 -13.12
N LEU A 142 -5.22 19.94 -12.48
CA LEU A 142 -5.84 18.72 -13.01
C LEU A 142 -6.67 19.01 -14.28
N HIS A 143 -7.41 20.11 -14.30
CA HIS A 143 -8.30 20.49 -15.42
C HIS A 143 -7.68 21.49 -16.40
N GLY A 144 -6.61 22.18 -16.02
CA GLY A 144 -5.90 23.15 -16.84
C GLY A 144 -5.15 22.54 -18.03
N ALA A 145 -4.34 23.31 -18.73
CA ALA A 145 -3.50 22.81 -19.81
C ALA A 145 -2.40 21.89 -19.25
N ARG A 146 -2.13 20.78 -19.95
CA ARG A 146 -1.08 19.81 -19.55
C ARG A 146 0.28 20.49 -19.38
N ASP A 147 0.61 21.41 -20.28
CA ASP A 147 1.88 22.14 -20.25
C ASP A 147 2.06 22.99 -18.99
N GLN A 148 0.97 23.45 -18.38
CA GLN A 148 1.03 24.19 -17.12
C GLN A 148 1.49 23.28 -15.98
N ALA A 149 0.91 22.09 -15.85
CA ALA A 149 1.31 21.12 -14.82
C ALA A 149 2.75 20.59 -15.07
N ALA A 150 3.09 20.30 -16.33
CA ALA A 150 4.42 19.82 -16.69
C ALA A 150 5.52 20.88 -16.48
N ARG A 151 5.21 22.16 -16.74
CA ARG A 151 6.15 23.27 -16.51
C ARG A 151 6.52 23.41 -15.05
N LYS A 152 5.55 23.22 -14.14
CA LYS A 152 5.81 23.28 -12.70
C LYS A 152 6.88 22.29 -12.25
N ILE A 153 6.86 21.07 -12.75
CA ILE A 153 7.92 20.09 -12.44
C ILE A 153 9.30 20.62 -12.89
N GLY A 154 9.38 21.25 -14.07
CA GLY A 154 10.64 21.81 -14.57
C GLY A 154 11.13 23.00 -13.76
N GLU A 155 10.23 23.88 -13.31
CA GLU A 155 10.52 25.03 -12.45
C GLU A 155 11.09 24.53 -11.11
N GLU A 156 10.35 23.73 -10.37
CA GLU A 156 10.74 23.21 -9.04
C GLU A 156 12.01 22.35 -9.11
N ALA A 157 12.16 21.50 -10.15
CA ALA A 157 13.39 20.72 -10.34
C ALA A 157 14.62 21.63 -10.57
N THR A 158 14.45 22.76 -11.23
CA THR A 158 15.53 23.73 -11.41
C THR A 158 15.87 24.42 -10.10
N GLU A 159 14.87 24.76 -9.29
CA GLU A 159 15.04 25.39 -7.97
C GLU A 159 15.75 24.46 -6.99
N VAL A 160 15.43 23.14 -6.99
CA VAL A 160 16.22 22.14 -6.24
C VAL A 160 17.71 22.19 -6.59
N LEU A 161 18.04 22.34 -7.89
CA LEU A 161 19.44 22.35 -8.36
C LEU A 161 20.16 23.65 -8.02
N LEU A 162 19.44 24.75 -7.93
CA LEU A 162 20.00 26.09 -7.63
C LEU A 162 20.06 26.39 -6.13
N ALA A 163 19.24 25.75 -5.32
CA ALA A 163 19.21 25.90 -3.88
C ALA A 163 20.55 25.51 -3.24
N VAL A 164 20.87 26.11 -2.12
CA VAL A 164 22.08 25.78 -1.37
C VAL A 164 22.03 24.32 -0.89
N PRO A 165 23.04 23.50 -1.20
CA PRO A 165 23.04 22.08 -0.79
C PRO A 165 22.84 21.91 0.74
N GLY A 166 21.83 21.12 1.10
CA GLY A 166 21.46 20.83 2.47
C GLY A 166 20.62 21.92 3.16
N SER A 167 20.20 22.96 2.43
CA SER A 167 19.30 23.98 2.95
C SER A 167 17.86 23.48 3.10
N GLN A 168 17.08 24.18 3.90
CA GLN A 168 15.64 23.95 4.03
C GLN A 168 14.92 24.22 2.70
N GLU A 169 15.33 25.26 1.97
CA GLU A 169 14.83 25.58 0.64
C GLU A 169 14.97 24.40 -0.33
N GLN A 170 16.14 23.75 -0.38
CA GLN A 170 16.33 22.56 -1.24
C GLN A 170 15.35 21.44 -0.92
N VAL A 171 15.01 21.25 0.35
CA VAL A 171 14.02 20.22 0.78
C VAL A 171 12.60 20.62 0.38
N GLU A 172 12.25 21.89 0.49
CA GLU A 172 10.95 22.43 0.10
C GLU A 172 10.72 22.26 -1.39
N GLU A 173 11.68 22.70 -2.22
CA GLU A 173 11.60 22.54 -3.68
C GLU A 173 11.56 21.07 -4.12
N ALA A 174 12.31 20.20 -3.44
CA ALA A 174 12.23 18.75 -3.71
C ALA A 174 10.85 18.16 -3.36
N ALA A 175 10.19 18.66 -2.32
CA ALA A 175 8.82 18.27 -1.99
C ALA A 175 7.82 18.75 -3.05
N ASP A 176 8.02 19.95 -3.59
CA ASP A 176 7.19 20.51 -4.68
C ASP A 176 7.37 19.75 -5.99
N VAL A 177 8.58 19.29 -6.32
CA VAL A 177 8.80 18.36 -7.44
C VAL A 177 7.97 17.08 -7.28
N ILE A 178 8.02 16.45 -6.11
CA ILE A 178 7.25 15.23 -5.84
C ILE A 178 5.76 15.51 -5.95
N PHE A 179 5.28 16.58 -5.35
CA PHE A 179 3.88 16.99 -5.39
C PHE A 179 3.38 17.19 -6.83
N HIS A 180 4.06 18.02 -7.62
CA HIS A 180 3.67 18.32 -9.00
C HIS A 180 3.78 17.11 -9.93
N LEU A 181 4.73 16.19 -9.66
CA LEU A 181 4.82 14.92 -10.38
C LEU A 181 3.57 14.04 -10.15
N LEU A 182 3.12 13.92 -8.89
CA LEU A 182 1.91 13.17 -8.56
C LEU A 182 0.66 13.80 -9.21
N VAL A 183 0.57 15.14 -9.21
CA VAL A 183 -0.53 15.87 -9.88
C VAL A 183 -0.52 15.64 -11.40
N LEU A 184 0.64 15.68 -12.05
CA LEU A 184 0.74 15.43 -13.49
C LEU A 184 0.31 14.00 -13.84
N LEU A 185 0.73 13.01 -13.07
CA LEU A 185 0.32 11.62 -13.28
C LEU A 185 -1.19 11.44 -13.13
N ALA A 186 -1.78 11.99 -12.06
CA ALA A 186 -3.23 11.95 -11.84
C ALA A 186 -3.98 12.62 -13.00
N ARG A 187 -3.51 13.79 -13.45
CA ARG A 187 -4.04 14.50 -14.61
C ARG A 187 -4.02 13.67 -15.89
N ASP A 188 -2.93 12.94 -16.14
CA ASP A 188 -2.76 12.08 -17.30
C ASP A 188 -3.51 10.74 -17.18
N GLY A 189 -4.36 10.58 -16.14
CA GLY A 189 -5.13 9.36 -15.87
C GLY A 189 -4.31 8.20 -15.35
N VAL A 190 -3.10 8.47 -14.89
CA VAL A 190 -2.21 7.47 -14.28
C VAL A 190 -2.32 7.55 -12.77
N ASN A 191 -2.66 6.45 -12.11
CA ASN A 191 -2.64 6.41 -10.64
C ASN A 191 -1.24 6.81 -10.15
N PRO A 192 -1.09 7.91 -9.37
CA PRO A 192 0.21 8.40 -8.92
C PRO A 192 1.03 7.38 -8.14
N LEU A 193 0.38 6.45 -7.43
CA LEU A 193 1.05 5.41 -6.65
C LEU A 193 1.75 4.34 -7.51
N ARG A 194 1.50 4.29 -8.84
CA ARG A 194 2.22 3.41 -9.76
C ARG A 194 3.74 3.68 -9.79
N VAL A 195 4.15 4.89 -9.41
CA VAL A 195 5.58 5.20 -9.22
C VAL A 195 6.20 4.31 -8.15
N LEU A 196 5.48 4.10 -7.04
CA LEU A 196 5.94 3.22 -5.95
C LEU A 196 6.02 1.76 -6.41
N ASP A 197 5.07 1.29 -7.23
CA ASP A 197 5.11 -0.07 -7.79
C ASP A 197 6.39 -0.28 -8.63
N VAL A 198 6.71 0.69 -9.50
CA VAL A 198 7.94 0.63 -10.33
C VAL A 198 9.21 0.68 -9.48
N LEU A 199 9.24 1.50 -8.44
CA LEU A 199 10.38 1.56 -7.52
C LEU A 199 10.53 0.26 -6.73
N ALA A 200 9.42 -0.30 -6.23
CA ALA A 200 9.40 -1.59 -5.54
C ALA A 200 9.91 -2.74 -6.43
N GLU A 201 9.47 -2.79 -7.70
CA GLU A 201 9.97 -3.77 -8.67
C GLU A 201 11.50 -3.64 -8.90
N ARG A 202 12.02 -2.42 -8.96
CA ARG A 202 13.47 -2.17 -9.11
C ARG A 202 14.26 -2.57 -7.87
N GLU A 203 13.66 -2.50 -6.70
CA GLU A 203 14.22 -2.97 -5.43
C GLU A 203 14.09 -4.51 -5.28
N GLY A 204 13.37 -5.18 -6.19
CA GLY A 204 13.14 -6.63 -6.14
C GLY A 204 11.99 -7.05 -5.24
N LEU A 205 11.16 -6.11 -4.79
CA LEU A 205 9.94 -6.40 -4.06
C LEU A 205 8.87 -6.98 -4.99
N PRO A 206 7.98 -7.85 -4.48
CA PRO A 206 6.91 -8.42 -5.29
C PRO A 206 5.92 -7.32 -5.72
N PRO A 207 5.46 -7.33 -6.98
CA PRO A 207 4.47 -6.38 -7.46
C PRO A 207 3.15 -6.55 -6.70
N ARG A 208 2.41 -5.46 -6.54
CA ARG A 208 1.00 -5.55 -6.13
C ARG A 208 0.24 -6.46 -7.10
N ALA A 209 -0.64 -7.29 -6.59
CA ALA A 209 -1.63 -7.92 -7.43
C ALA A 209 -2.43 -6.79 -8.10
N LEU A 210 -2.24 -6.60 -9.41
CA LEU A 210 -2.83 -5.50 -10.17
C LEU A 210 -4.32 -5.41 -9.86
N ARG A 211 -4.75 -4.28 -9.32
CA ARG A 211 -6.15 -3.87 -9.44
C ARG A 211 -6.40 -3.78 -10.93
N GLY A 212 -7.32 -4.58 -11.45
CA GLY A 212 -7.69 -4.49 -12.83
C GLY A 212 -7.98 -3.05 -13.19
N ASP A 213 -7.35 -2.58 -14.26
CA ASP A 213 -7.73 -1.36 -14.93
C ASP A 213 -9.22 -1.54 -15.31
N ALA A 214 -10.11 -0.90 -14.55
CA ALA A 214 -11.52 -0.81 -14.85
C ALA A 214 -11.79 0.51 -15.55
#